data_211569706a0f964cc3b059cb4f3f2624
#
_entry.id   211569706a0f964cc3b059cb4f3f2624
#
_cell.length_a   1.000
_cell.length_b   1.000
_cell.length_c   1.000
_cell.angle_alpha   90.00
_cell.angle_beta   90.00
_cell.angle_gamma   90.00
#
_symmetry.space_group_name_H-M   'P 1'
#
loop_
_entity.id
_entity.type
_entity.pdbx_description
1 polymer ?
#
loop_
_entity_poly.entity_id
_entity_poly.type
_entity_poly.pdbx_seq_one_letter_code
_entity_poly.pdbx_strand_id
1 'polypeptide(L)'
;MNPRPPIALTIAGSDPSGGAGIQGDLKTFSALGAYGTAVLTSLTAQSTQGVTGVHVVPADFVRAQLDTLVDDVAVDAAKIGMLASAATIETVLAFLDKQRDAAPARELAGGMA
;
A
#
# COMPACT_ATOMS: atom_id res chain seq x y z
N MET A 1 6.80 -28.64 5.56
CA MET A 1 5.92 -27.82 4.74
C MET A 1 6.24 -26.36 4.94
N ASN A 2 6.45 -25.67 3.85
CA ASN A 2 6.74 -24.24 3.94
C ASN A 2 5.45 -23.47 4.23
N PRO A 3 5.46 -22.58 5.21
CA PRO A 3 4.33 -21.71 5.41
C PRO A 3 4.17 -20.78 4.20
N ARG A 4 2.97 -20.30 4.04
CA ARG A 4 2.74 -19.25 3.04
C ARG A 4 3.62 -18.04 3.37
N PRO A 5 4.18 -17.38 2.37
CA PRO A 5 4.89 -16.15 2.64
C PRO A 5 3.92 -15.12 3.23
N PRO A 6 4.39 -14.24 4.10
CA PRO A 6 3.56 -13.14 4.56
C PRO A 6 3.18 -12.24 3.39
N ILE A 7 1.98 -11.68 3.46
CA ILE A 7 1.46 -10.78 2.44
C ILE A 7 1.54 -9.36 2.96
N ALA A 8 2.31 -8.54 2.26
CA ALA A 8 2.52 -7.14 2.61
C ALA A 8 1.82 -6.25 1.59
N LEU A 9 1.20 -5.17 2.07
CA LEU A 9 0.54 -4.18 1.25
C LEU A 9 1.28 -2.86 1.34
N THR A 10 1.56 -2.23 0.21
CA THR A 10 1.98 -0.84 0.20
C THR A 10 0.83 0.04 -0.32
N ILE A 11 0.57 1.13 0.39
CA ILE A 11 -0.41 2.14 0.00
C ILE A 11 0.39 3.42 -0.26
N ALA A 12 0.64 3.71 -1.52
CA ALA A 12 1.56 4.80 -1.88
C ALA A 12 1.38 5.21 -3.34
N GLY A 13 2.14 6.20 -3.75
CA GLY A 13 2.20 6.60 -5.14
C GLY A 13 3.12 5.73 -5.96
N SER A 14 3.09 5.92 -7.27
CA SER A 14 3.98 5.22 -8.19
C SER A 14 5.31 5.98 -8.36
N ASP A 15 6.32 5.26 -8.80
CA ASP A 15 7.58 5.82 -9.28
C ASP A 15 8.02 5.03 -10.51
N PRO A 16 7.78 5.58 -11.71
CA PRO A 16 8.17 4.88 -12.94
C PRO A 16 9.65 4.51 -13.03
N SER A 17 10.53 5.25 -12.34
CA SER A 17 11.96 4.92 -12.33
C SER A 17 12.30 3.71 -11.46
N GLY A 18 11.37 3.27 -10.63
CA GLY A 18 11.48 2.02 -9.90
C GLY A 18 12.17 2.08 -8.55
N GLY A 19 12.71 3.24 -8.15
CA GLY A 19 13.51 3.35 -6.94
C GLY A 19 12.73 3.71 -5.68
N ALA A 20 11.52 4.22 -5.85
CA ALA A 20 10.68 4.67 -4.74
C ALA A 20 9.24 4.23 -4.97
N GLY A 21 8.30 4.76 -4.19
CA GLY A 21 6.90 4.46 -4.32
C GLY A 21 6.59 2.97 -4.22
N ILE A 22 5.49 2.56 -4.84
CA ILE A 22 5.10 1.14 -4.80
C ILE A 22 6.14 0.22 -5.45
N GLN A 23 6.83 0.70 -6.47
CA GLN A 23 7.82 -0.12 -7.16
C GLN A 23 9.00 -0.47 -6.24
N GLY A 24 9.50 0.51 -5.51
CA GLY A 24 10.56 0.28 -4.52
C GLY A 24 10.09 -0.64 -3.40
N ASP A 25 8.88 -0.42 -2.92
CA ASP A 25 8.30 -1.22 -1.84
C ASP A 25 8.11 -2.68 -2.26
N LEU A 26 7.57 -2.92 -3.45
CA LEU A 26 7.36 -4.28 -3.96
C LEU A 26 8.67 -5.04 -4.11
N LYS A 27 9.72 -4.36 -4.59
CA LYS A 27 11.05 -4.97 -4.69
C LYS A 27 11.59 -5.34 -3.31
N THR A 28 11.41 -4.47 -2.34
CA THR A 28 11.86 -4.72 -0.97
C THR A 28 11.10 -5.88 -0.35
N PHE A 29 9.78 -5.91 -0.50
CA PHE A 29 8.98 -7.03 0.02
C PHE A 29 9.46 -8.35 -0.57
N SER A 30 9.64 -8.39 -1.88
CA SER A 30 10.09 -9.59 -2.56
C SER A 30 11.47 -10.04 -2.09
N ALA A 31 12.39 -9.09 -1.92
CA ALA A 31 13.74 -9.39 -1.43
C ALA A 31 13.74 -9.96 -0.02
N LEU A 32 12.74 -9.60 0.79
CA LEU A 32 12.62 -10.08 2.17
C LEU A 32 11.72 -11.30 2.30
N GLY A 33 11.26 -11.87 1.19
CA GLY A 33 10.46 -13.10 1.22
C GLY A 33 8.98 -12.88 1.44
N ALA A 34 8.49 -11.65 1.32
CA ALA A 34 7.06 -11.35 1.41
C ALA A 34 6.42 -11.29 0.03
N TYR A 35 5.15 -11.65 -0.04
CA TYR A 35 4.36 -11.44 -1.25
C TYR A 35 3.82 -10.01 -1.22
N GLY A 36 4.20 -9.20 -2.20
CA GLY A 36 3.84 -7.79 -2.23
C GLY A 36 2.55 -7.53 -2.97
N THR A 37 1.71 -6.67 -2.38
CA THR A 37 0.52 -6.12 -3.00
C THR A 37 0.58 -4.60 -2.90
N ALA A 38 -0.18 -3.90 -3.75
CA ALA A 38 -0.08 -2.46 -3.82
C ALA A 38 -1.42 -1.81 -4.13
N VAL A 39 -1.68 -0.69 -3.46
CA VAL A 39 -2.77 0.22 -3.77
C VAL A 39 -2.17 1.58 -4.09
N LEU A 40 -2.56 2.14 -5.22
CA LEU A 40 -2.01 3.39 -5.73
C LEU A 40 -2.82 4.58 -5.26
N THR A 41 -2.15 5.56 -4.67
CA THR A 41 -2.76 6.82 -4.26
C THR A 41 -2.50 7.94 -5.24
N SER A 42 -1.46 7.81 -6.06
CA SER A 42 -1.15 8.75 -7.13
C SER A 42 -0.30 8.08 -8.19
N LEU A 43 -0.37 8.59 -9.39
CA LEU A 43 0.54 8.24 -10.47
C LEU A 43 1.48 9.42 -10.66
N THR A 44 2.75 9.14 -10.91
CA THR A 44 3.73 10.20 -11.15
C THR A 44 4.34 10.07 -12.52
N ALA A 45 4.72 11.21 -13.08
CA ALA A 45 5.67 11.29 -14.18
C ALA A 45 7.01 11.60 -13.55
N GLN A 46 7.84 10.60 -13.40
CA GLN A 46 9.03 10.67 -12.56
C GLN A 46 10.18 9.89 -13.15
N SER A 47 11.38 10.39 -12.94
CA SER A 47 12.62 9.71 -13.28
C SER A 47 13.59 9.87 -12.11
N THR A 48 14.82 9.39 -12.28
CA THR A 48 15.85 9.60 -11.25
C THR A 48 16.25 11.07 -11.11
N GLN A 49 15.85 11.93 -12.06
CA GLN A 49 16.15 13.35 -12.04
C GLN A 49 15.09 14.17 -11.27
N GLY A 50 13.89 13.62 -11.09
CA GLY A 50 12.85 14.31 -10.35
C GLY A 50 11.44 13.97 -10.84
N VAL A 51 10.48 14.67 -10.25
CA VAL A 51 9.06 14.49 -10.56
C VAL A 51 8.60 15.67 -11.41
N THR A 52 8.01 15.38 -12.57
CA THR A 52 7.49 16.43 -13.47
C THR A 52 5.97 16.51 -13.46
N GLY A 53 5.29 15.53 -12.89
CA GLY A 53 3.83 15.55 -12.79
C GLY A 53 3.31 14.55 -11.80
N VAL A 54 2.16 14.86 -11.22
CA VAL A 54 1.46 13.99 -10.28
C VAL A 54 -0.01 13.95 -10.65
N HIS A 55 -0.54 12.74 -10.80
CA HIS A 55 -1.96 12.52 -11.03
C HIS A 55 -2.52 11.83 -9.79
N VAL A 56 -3.29 12.59 -9.01
CA VAL A 56 -3.85 12.07 -7.76
C VAL A 56 -5.01 11.14 -8.08
N VAL A 57 -4.99 9.94 -7.50
CA VAL A 57 -6.11 9.00 -7.59
C VAL A 57 -7.20 9.48 -6.64
N PRO A 58 -8.45 9.63 -7.09
CA PRO A 58 -9.53 10.04 -6.21
C PRO A 58 -9.69 9.10 -5.02
N ALA A 59 -10.04 9.67 -3.86
CA ALA A 59 -10.14 8.91 -2.62
C ALA A 59 -11.13 7.74 -2.72
N ASP A 60 -12.24 7.92 -3.46
CA ASP A 60 -13.21 6.85 -3.65
C ASP A 60 -12.63 5.69 -4.47
N PHE A 61 -11.73 5.97 -5.39
CA PHE A 61 -11.06 4.90 -6.13
C PHE A 61 -9.97 4.23 -5.31
N VAL A 62 -9.29 4.96 -4.45
CA VAL A 62 -8.38 4.35 -3.47
C VAL A 62 -9.16 3.38 -2.58
N ARG A 63 -10.35 3.78 -2.13
CA ARG A 63 -11.22 2.90 -1.34
C ARG A 63 -11.62 1.67 -2.13
N ALA A 64 -11.98 1.83 -3.40
CA ALA A 64 -12.35 0.71 -4.26
C ALA A 64 -11.20 -0.28 -4.42
N GLN A 65 -9.97 0.21 -4.59
CA GLN A 65 -8.80 -0.66 -4.67
C GLN A 65 -8.61 -1.45 -3.37
N LEU A 66 -8.71 -0.78 -2.23
CA LEU A 66 -8.54 -1.42 -0.91
C LEU A 66 -9.60 -2.49 -0.69
N ASP A 67 -10.85 -2.16 -0.92
CA ASP A 67 -11.98 -3.09 -0.68
C ASP A 67 -11.88 -4.30 -1.60
N THR A 68 -11.56 -4.10 -2.86
CA THR A 68 -11.43 -5.19 -3.83
C THR A 68 -10.29 -6.12 -3.46
N LEU A 69 -9.16 -5.55 -3.04
CA LEU A 69 -8.00 -6.35 -2.67
C LEU A 69 -8.27 -7.21 -1.45
N VAL A 70 -8.77 -6.61 -0.37
CA VAL A 70 -8.93 -7.35 0.89
C VAL A 70 -10.12 -8.30 0.89
N ASP A 71 -11.02 -8.15 -0.07
CA ASP A 71 -12.10 -9.11 -0.27
C ASP A 71 -11.55 -10.46 -0.74
N ASP A 72 -10.39 -10.47 -1.36
CA ASP A 72 -9.75 -11.67 -1.92
C ASP A 72 -8.47 -12.06 -1.18
N VAL A 73 -7.68 -11.09 -0.72
CA VAL A 73 -6.34 -11.32 -0.21
C VAL A 73 -6.25 -10.93 1.26
N ALA A 74 -5.81 -11.89 2.09
CA ALA A 74 -5.59 -11.63 3.51
C ALA A 74 -4.23 -10.97 3.70
N VAL A 75 -4.24 -9.67 3.92
CA VAL A 75 -3.03 -8.87 4.12
C VAL A 75 -2.55 -8.99 5.57
N ASP A 76 -1.27 -9.27 5.75
CA ASP A 76 -0.67 -9.44 7.07
C ASP A 76 -0.10 -8.14 7.64
N ALA A 77 0.41 -7.26 6.79
CA ALA A 77 0.98 -5.99 7.21
C ALA A 77 0.85 -4.96 6.08
N ALA A 78 0.79 -3.69 6.45
CA ALA A 78 0.71 -2.61 5.47
C ALA A 78 1.77 -1.56 5.75
N LYS A 79 2.35 -1.03 4.68
CA LYS A 79 3.27 0.10 4.70
C LYS A 79 2.58 1.26 4.00
N ILE A 80 2.60 2.42 4.61
CA ILE A 80 1.98 3.61 4.06
C ILE A 80 3.06 4.58 3.61
N GLY A 81 2.99 4.96 2.35
CA GLY A 81 3.84 5.99 1.79
C GLY A 81 3.12 7.33 1.69
N MET A 82 3.40 8.07 0.63
CA MET A 82 2.77 9.37 0.40
C MET A 82 1.30 9.19 0.01
N LEU A 83 0.40 9.88 0.70
CA LEU A 83 -1.04 9.77 0.46
C LEU A 83 -1.64 10.90 -0.36
N ALA A 84 -0.94 11.96 -0.60
CA ALA A 84 -1.24 13.05 -1.55
C ALA A 84 -2.40 13.97 -1.18
N SER A 85 -3.42 13.54 -0.42
CA SER A 85 -4.55 14.41 -0.06
C SER A 85 -5.14 14.04 1.29
N ALA A 86 -5.81 15.01 1.92
CA ALA A 86 -6.50 14.78 3.18
C ALA A 86 -7.61 13.74 3.03
N ALA A 87 -8.34 13.78 1.93
CA ALA A 87 -9.40 12.80 1.67
C ALA A 87 -8.85 11.37 1.59
N THR A 88 -7.70 11.19 0.96
CA THR A 88 -7.03 9.90 0.88
C THR A 88 -6.55 9.44 2.26
N ILE A 89 -6.01 10.35 3.06
CA ILE A 89 -5.59 10.04 4.43
C ILE A 89 -6.77 9.51 5.24
N GLU A 90 -7.92 10.20 5.18
CA GLU A 90 -9.12 9.77 5.89
C GLU A 90 -9.60 8.40 5.44
N THR A 91 -9.59 8.15 4.12
CA THR A 91 -9.98 6.87 3.54
C THR A 91 -9.08 5.74 4.03
N VAL A 92 -7.79 5.96 4.04
CA VAL A 92 -6.81 4.95 4.48
C VAL A 92 -6.94 4.69 5.98
N LEU A 93 -7.13 5.73 6.79
CA LEU A 93 -7.33 5.56 8.24
C LEU A 93 -8.58 4.74 8.53
N ALA A 94 -9.68 5.04 7.84
CA ALA A 94 -10.92 4.28 8.01
C ALA A 94 -10.74 2.80 7.62
N PHE A 95 -9.99 2.55 6.55
CA PHE A 95 -9.66 1.20 6.14
C PHE A 95 -8.85 0.47 7.21
N LEU A 96 -7.82 1.10 7.75
CA LEU A 96 -6.96 0.49 8.77
C LEU A 96 -7.74 0.18 10.04
N ASP A 97 -8.62 1.09 10.46
CA ASP A 97 -9.47 0.87 11.63
C ASP A 97 -10.38 -0.33 11.44
N LYS A 98 -10.98 -0.45 10.24
CA LYS A 98 -11.84 -1.57 9.92
C LYS A 98 -11.08 -2.90 9.92
N GLN A 99 -9.86 -2.91 9.39
CA GLN A 99 -9.04 -4.11 9.37
C GLN A 99 -8.64 -4.55 10.77
N ARG A 100 -8.28 -3.61 11.61
CA ARG A 100 -7.95 -3.89 13.01
C ARG A 100 -9.14 -4.50 13.75
N ASP A 101 -10.33 -3.93 13.56
CA ASP A 101 -11.54 -4.39 14.21
C ASP A 101 -11.96 -5.78 13.71
N ALA A 102 -11.74 -6.06 12.43
CA ALA A 102 -12.11 -7.33 11.82
C ALA A 102 -11.15 -8.47 12.18
N ALA A 103 -9.95 -8.16 12.66
CA ALA A 103 -8.93 -9.15 12.97
C ALA A 103 -8.28 -8.85 14.32
N PRO A 104 -9.06 -8.88 15.41
CA PRO A 104 -8.55 -8.47 16.72
C PRO A 104 -7.43 -9.35 17.26
N ALA A 105 -7.37 -10.61 16.83
CA ALA A 105 -6.33 -11.53 17.27
C ALA A 105 -5.03 -11.36 16.48
N ARG A 106 -5.05 -10.57 15.42
CA ARG A 106 -3.88 -10.33 14.60
C ARG A 106 -3.19 -9.07 15.09
N GLU A 107 -1.98 -9.22 15.56
CA GLU A 107 -1.20 -8.04 15.86
C GLU A 107 -0.90 -7.29 14.56
N LEU A 108 -1.34 -6.05 14.52
CA LEU A 108 -0.85 -5.11 13.55
C LEU A 108 0.50 -4.70 14.09
N ALA A 109 1.47 -5.52 13.82
CA ALA A 109 2.77 -5.40 14.43
C ALA A 109 3.37 -4.02 14.22
N GLY A 110 4.37 -3.72 15.00
CA GLY A 110 5.10 -2.48 14.87
C GLY A 110 5.71 -2.27 13.49
N GLY A 111 5.65 -3.27 12.63
CA GLY A 111 6.03 -3.13 11.24
C GLY A 111 5.07 -2.30 10.41
N MET A 112 3.91 -2.00 10.94
CA MET A 112 3.05 -1.02 10.31
C MET A 112 3.65 0.35 10.52
N ALA A 113 4.16 0.87 9.52
CA ALA A 113 4.74 2.19 9.65
C ALA A 113 4.36 3.03 8.47
#